data_1af94ceb2cc57c3cb1fc4a86b258e58b
#
_entry.id   1af94ceb2cc57c3cb1fc4a86b258e58b
#
_cell.length_a   1.000
_cell.length_b   1.000
_cell.length_c   1.000
_cell.angle_alpha   90.00
_cell.angle_beta   90.00
_cell.angle_gamma   90.00
#
_symmetry.space_group_name_H-M   'P 1'
#
loop_
_entity.id
_entity.type
_entity.pdbx_description
1 polymer ?
#
loop_
_entity_poly.entity_id
_entity_poly.type
_entity_poly.pdbx_seq_one_letter_code
_entity_poly.pdbx_strand_id
1 'polypeptide(L)'
;MPRLLLIRHGESEWNAVGRWQGQADPPLSERGLQQAEAAARMLGTFESVTASPLRRAADTAVIIAAELGVGPVPTDPDLMERDAGPWQGLTRAEIEAGWPGHIDSGTRPDGYEDDVALMDRVGEALGRIVARTESEALVVTHAGVIYGLEKACGEPWTRVANLAGRWLEWSDGVLGLGPRVEPIPDGTVPDLL
;
A
#
# COMPACT_ATOMS: atom_id res chain seq x y z
N MET A 1 1.80 -8.23 -22.15
CA MET A 1 2.72 -8.31 -21.00
C MET A 1 1.91 -8.01 -19.75
N PRO A 2 2.08 -8.76 -18.66
CA PRO A 2 1.32 -8.54 -17.44
C PRO A 2 1.60 -7.15 -16.85
N ARG A 3 0.56 -6.52 -16.32
CA ARG A 3 0.63 -5.25 -15.59
C ARG A 3 -0.03 -5.40 -14.23
N LEU A 4 0.55 -4.80 -13.22
CA LEU A 4 -0.03 -4.77 -11.89
C LEU A 4 -0.35 -3.34 -11.50
N LEU A 5 -1.57 -3.09 -11.05
CA LEU A 5 -1.89 -1.83 -10.40
C LEU A 5 -1.79 -2.04 -8.89
N LEU A 6 -0.77 -1.45 -8.27
CA LEU A 6 -0.67 -1.40 -6.82
C LEU A 6 -1.42 -0.17 -6.31
N ILE A 7 -2.33 -0.36 -5.37
CA ILE A 7 -3.02 0.74 -4.69
C ILE A 7 -2.84 0.64 -3.17
N ARG A 8 -2.81 1.80 -2.52
CA ARG A 8 -2.88 1.91 -1.08
C ARG A 8 -4.31 1.63 -0.62
N HIS A 9 -4.47 0.94 0.52
CA HIS A 9 -5.76 0.71 1.17
C HIS A 9 -6.53 2.01 1.46
N GLY A 10 -7.84 1.91 1.69
CA GLY A 10 -8.70 2.99 2.16
C GLY A 10 -8.28 3.53 3.54
N GLU A 11 -8.83 4.67 3.95
CA GLU A 11 -8.52 5.25 5.26
C GLU A 11 -8.82 4.24 6.38
N SER A 12 -7.85 4.02 7.28
CA SER A 12 -8.04 3.25 8.50
C SER A 12 -8.38 4.16 9.67
N GLU A 13 -8.90 3.59 10.77
CA GLU A 13 -9.13 4.35 12.01
C GLU A 13 -7.86 5.04 12.52
N TRP A 14 -6.68 4.43 12.35
CA TRP A 14 -5.42 5.04 12.73
C TRP A 14 -4.93 6.11 11.75
N ASN A 15 -5.28 6.01 10.47
CA ASN A 15 -5.06 7.14 9.56
C ASN A 15 -5.85 8.37 10.00
N ALA A 16 -7.12 8.20 10.37
CA ALA A 16 -8.00 9.28 10.78
C ALA A 16 -7.48 10.05 12.01
N VAL A 17 -6.73 9.39 12.89
CA VAL A 17 -6.17 10.00 14.11
C VAL A 17 -4.64 10.17 14.06
N GLY A 18 -4.04 9.93 12.90
CA GLY A 18 -2.63 10.19 12.67
C GLY A 18 -1.65 9.30 13.42
N ARG A 19 -1.97 8.03 13.62
CA ARG A 19 -1.08 7.06 14.22
C ARG A 19 -0.31 6.26 13.18
N TRP A 20 0.97 6.04 13.46
CA TRP A 20 1.83 5.18 12.65
C TRP A 20 1.36 3.73 12.74
N GLN A 21 1.10 3.08 11.62
CA GLN A 21 0.45 1.78 11.66
C GLN A 21 1.41 0.61 11.66
N GLY A 22 2.40 0.64 10.76
CA GLY A 22 3.25 -0.53 10.57
C GLY A 22 2.40 -1.78 10.29
N GLN A 23 2.73 -2.88 10.94
CA GLN A 23 2.01 -4.16 10.84
C GLN A 23 0.91 -4.34 11.90
N ALA A 24 0.62 -3.31 12.74
CA ALA A 24 -0.61 -3.28 13.51
C ALA A 24 -1.83 -3.33 12.57
N ASP A 25 -2.94 -3.86 13.07
CA ASP A 25 -4.07 -4.24 12.23
C ASP A 25 -5.38 -3.47 12.55
N PRO A 26 -5.36 -2.11 12.54
CA PRO A 26 -6.58 -1.33 12.66
C PRO A 26 -7.47 -1.52 11.43
N PRO A 27 -8.81 -1.55 11.61
CA PRO A 27 -9.76 -1.68 10.52
C PRO A 27 -9.84 -0.41 9.69
N LEU A 28 -10.57 -0.47 8.57
CA LEU A 28 -10.99 0.70 7.83
C LEU A 28 -11.88 1.59 8.70
N SER A 29 -11.76 2.92 8.54
CA SER A 29 -12.75 3.86 9.02
C SER A 29 -14.02 3.78 8.15
N GLU A 30 -15.13 4.36 8.63
CA GLU A 30 -16.34 4.47 7.80
C GLU A 30 -16.06 5.21 6.48
N ARG A 31 -15.22 6.23 6.53
CA ARG A 31 -14.74 6.93 5.33
C ARG A 31 -13.93 6.01 4.42
N GLY A 32 -13.06 5.16 4.99
CA GLY A 32 -12.27 4.20 4.22
C GLY A 32 -13.12 3.18 3.46
N LEU A 33 -14.23 2.73 4.05
CA LEU A 33 -15.21 1.88 3.38
C LEU A 33 -15.82 2.60 2.17
N GLN A 34 -16.29 3.85 2.36
CA GLN A 34 -16.84 4.67 1.27
C GLN A 34 -15.81 4.97 0.17
N GLN A 35 -14.55 5.20 0.54
CA GLN A 35 -13.45 5.38 -0.40
C GLN A 35 -13.26 4.13 -1.27
N ALA A 36 -13.27 2.94 -0.68
CA ALA A 36 -13.11 1.69 -1.43
C ALA A 36 -14.23 1.48 -2.44
N GLU A 37 -15.49 1.73 -2.06
CA GLU A 37 -16.65 1.68 -2.95
C GLU A 37 -16.55 2.71 -4.09
N ALA A 38 -16.13 3.94 -3.79
CA ALA A 38 -15.98 4.98 -4.79
C ALA A 38 -14.88 4.64 -5.79
N ALA A 39 -13.72 4.17 -5.30
CA ALA A 39 -12.60 3.76 -6.15
C ALA A 39 -12.98 2.59 -7.07
N ALA A 40 -13.73 1.61 -6.57
CA ALA A 40 -14.16 0.46 -7.36
C ALA A 40 -14.93 0.86 -8.64
N ARG A 41 -15.74 1.92 -8.56
CA ARG A 41 -16.50 2.44 -9.71
C ARG A 41 -15.65 3.19 -10.73
N MET A 42 -14.44 3.62 -10.33
CA MET A 42 -13.52 4.37 -11.18
C MET A 42 -12.39 3.51 -11.74
N LEU A 43 -12.15 2.36 -11.12
CA LEU A 43 -11.17 1.38 -11.57
C LEU A 43 -11.70 0.62 -12.80
N GLY A 44 -10.77 0.23 -13.68
CA GLY A 44 -11.07 -0.60 -14.83
C GLY A 44 -11.32 -2.07 -14.46
N THR A 45 -11.25 -2.93 -15.45
CA THR A 45 -11.40 -4.39 -15.28
C THR A 45 -10.05 -5.02 -14.96
N PHE A 46 -10.04 -5.97 -14.04
CA PHE A 46 -8.86 -6.77 -13.68
C PHE A 46 -9.22 -8.24 -13.75
N GLU A 47 -8.26 -9.09 -14.12
CA GLU A 47 -8.46 -10.54 -14.11
C GLU A 47 -8.39 -11.13 -12.70
N SER A 48 -7.69 -10.46 -11.79
CA SER A 48 -7.55 -10.89 -10.40
C SER A 48 -7.28 -9.72 -9.45
N VAL A 49 -7.62 -9.93 -8.18
CA VAL A 49 -7.32 -9.01 -7.08
C VAL A 49 -6.58 -9.79 -6.00
N THR A 50 -5.44 -9.28 -5.55
CA THR A 50 -4.64 -9.83 -4.44
C THR A 50 -4.42 -8.74 -3.41
N ALA A 51 -4.31 -9.08 -2.13
CA ALA A 51 -4.15 -8.09 -1.07
C ALA A 51 -3.09 -8.49 -0.02
N SER A 52 -2.58 -7.49 0.68
CA SER A 52 -1.97 -7.68 2.00
C SER A 52 -3.00 -8.30 2.96
N PRO A 53 -2.61 -9.19 3.89
CA PRO A 53 -3.53 -9.78 4.86
C PRO A 53 -3.99 -8.80 5.94
N LEU A 54 -3.36 -7.63 6.09
CA LEU A 54 -3.79 -6.61 7.05
C LEU A 54 -5.20 -6.13 6.71
N ARG A 55 -6.10 -6.12 7.70
CA ARG A 55 -7.54 -5.90 7.53
C ARG A 55 -7.86 -4.71 6.64
N ARG A 56 -7.24 -3.56 6.86
CA ARG A 56 -7.45 -2.37 6.05
C ARG A 56 -7.21 -2.58 4.55
N ALA A 57 -6.24 -3.42 4.18
CA ALA A 57 -5.96 -3.75 2.78
C ALA A 57 -6.86 -4.89 2.26
N ALA A 58 -7.06 -5.92 3.07
CA ALA A 58 -7.93 -7.04 2.73
C ALA A 58 -9.38 -6.60 2.55
N ASP A 59 -9.93 -5.80 3.48
CA ASP A 59 -11.29 -5.28 3.39
C ASP A 59 -11.47 -4.34 2.19
N THR A 60 -10.48 -3.46 1.92
CA THR A 60 -10.47 -2.62 0.70
C THR A 60 -10.55 -3.49 -0.56
N ALA A 61 -9.71 -4.53 -0.63
CA ALA A 61 -9.68 -5.43 -1.78
C ALA A 61 -10.98 -6.22 -1.98
N VAL A 62 -11.58 -6.70 -0.89
CA VAL A 62 -12.86 -7.43 -0.94
C VAL A 62 -13.98 -6.53 -1.45
N ILE A 63 -14.05 -5.27 -0.98
CA ILE A 63 -15.06 -4.30 -1.47
C ILE A 63 -14.89 -4.05 -2.97
N ILE A 64 -13.65 -3.78 -3.41
CA ILE A 64 -13.36 -3.52 -4.82
C ILE A 64 -13.64 -4.76 -5.67
N ALA A 65 -13.19 -5.94 -5.26
CA ALA A 65 -13.39 -7.18 -5.99
C ALA A 65 -14.86 -7.55 -6.16
N ALA A 66 -15.68 -7.31 -5.12
CA ALA A 66 -17.12 -7.53 -5.18
C ALA A 66 -17.81 -6.65 -6.23
N GLU A 67 -17.45 -5.36 -6.31
CA GLU A 67 -18.00 -4.42 -7.30
C GLU A 67 -17.56 -4.79 -8.74
N LEU A 68 -16.31 -5.24 -8.90
CA LEU A 68 -15.75 -5.65 -10.19
C LEU A 68 -16.20 -7.07 -10.62
N GLY A 69 -16.84 -7.81 -9.75
CA GLY A 69 -17.24 -9.20 -10.03
C GLY A 69 -16.06 -10.16 -10.14
N VAL A 70 -14.96 -9.87 -9.44
CA VAL A 70 -13.71 -10.64 -9.45
C VAL A 70 -13.50 -11.30 -8.08
N GLY A 71 -13.08 -12.54 -8.05
CA GLY A 71 -12.78 -13.22 -6.79
C GLY A 71 -12.50 -14.71 -6.97
N PRO A 72 -12.03 -15.40 -5.93
CA PRO A 72 -11.74 -14.91 -4.58
C PRO A 72 -10.54 -13.95 -4.52
N VAL A 73 -10.39 -13.20 -3.39
CA VAL A 73 -9.24 -12.33 -3.12
C VAL A 73 -8.23 -13.08 -2.25
N PRO A 74 -7.16 -13.65 -2.82
CA PRO A 74 -6.08 -14.22 -2.03
C PRO A 74 -5.29 -13.11 -1.33
N THR A 75 -4.71 -13.45 -0.17
CA THR A 75 -3.78 -12.56 0.53
C THR A 75 -2.35 -13.09 0.46
N ASP A 76 -1.39 -12.17 0.46
CA ASP A 76 0.03 -12.51 0.49
C ASP A 76 0.71 -11.74 1.65
N PRO A 77 1.30 -12.41 2.65
CA PRO A 77 1.92 -11.76 3.80
C PRO A 77 3.11 -10.85 3.43
N ASP A 78 3.78 -11.13 2.31
CA ASP A 78 4.89 -10.31 1.85
C ASP A 78 4.45 -8.95 1.27
N LEU A 79 3.12 -8.74 1.09
CA LEU A 79 2.53 -7.45 0.74
C LEU A 79 2.19 -6.58 1.96
N MET A 80 2.45 -7.03 3.21
CA MET A 80 2.20 -6.23 4.41
C MET A 80 3.00 -4.92 4.38
N GLU A 81 2.49 -3.94 5.14
CA GLU A 81 3.17 -2.67 5.36
C GLU A 81 4.55 -2.91 5.99
N ARG A 82 5.44 -1.98 5.82
CA ARG A 82 6.72 -1.92 6.53
C ARG A 82 6.48 -2.04 8.03
N ASP A 83 7.21 -2.93 8.69
CA ASP A 83 7.19 -2.98 10.16
C ASP A 83 7.76 -1.66 10.71
N ALA A 84 6.95 -0.96 11.49
CA ALA A 84 7.31 0.31 12.07
C ALA A 84 8.03 0.17 13.43
N GLY A 85 8.25 -1.06 13.87
CA GLY A 85 8.92 -1.34 15.14
C GLY A 85 8.28 -0.57 16.30
N PRO A 86 9.08 0.09 17.15
CA PRO A 86 8.57 0.83 18.31
C PRO A 86 7.73 2.07 17.98
N TRP A 87 7.69 2.51 16.72
CA TRP A 87 6.82 3.63 16.32
C TRP A 87 5.37 3.22 16.07
N GLN A 88 5.10 1.92 16.02
CA GLN A 88 3.77 1.38 15.78
C GLN A 88 2.79 1.83 16.86
N GLY A 89 1.67 2.44 16.44
CA GLY A 89 0.64 2.99 17.32
C GLY A 89 0.90 4.41 17.82
N LEU A 90 2.08 4.98 17.58
CA LEU A 90 2.42 6.34 18.02
C LEU A 90 1.99 7.39 17.00
N THR A 91 1.63 8.56 17.48
CA THR A 91 1.48 9.78 16.69
C THR A 91 2.85 10.41 16.39
N ARG A 92 2.91 11.32 15.41
CA ARG A 92 4.14 12.06 15.13
C ARG A 92 4.69 12.78 16.39
N ALA A 93 3.82 13.38 17.20
CA ALA A 93 4.24 14.07 18.41
C ALA A 93 4.83 13.12 19.47
N GLU A 94 4.24 11.93 19.62
CA GLU A 94 4.76 10.89 20.52
C GLU A 94 6.10 10.34 20.03
N ILE A 95 6.26 10.14 18.71
CA ILE A 95 7.55 9.75 18.12
C ILE A 95 8.60 10.82 18.34
N GLU A 96 8.29 12.09 18.08
CA GLU A 96 9.22 13.18 18.26
C GLU A 96 9.63 13.35 19.73
N ALA A 97 8.73 13.07 20.68
CA ALA A 97 9.06 13.07 22.10
C ALA A 97 10.01 11.93 22.52
N GLY A 98 9.86 10.74 21.92
CA GLY A 98 10.68 9.57 22.21
C GLY A 98 11.98 9.50 21.41
N TRP A 99 11.96 10.00 20.18
CA TRP A 99 13.09 9.99 19.22
C TRP A 99 13.22 11.36 18.53
N PRO A 100 13.71 12.38 19.24
CA PRO A 100 13.80 13.75 18.72
C PRO A 100 14.58 13.83 17.40
N GLY A 101 13.98 14.44 16.37
CA GLY A 101 14.61 14.67 15.07
C GLY A 101 14.74 13.44 14.17
N HIS A 102 14.31 12.26 14.61
CA HIS A 102 14.45 11.03 13.82
C HIS A 102 13.60 11.06 12.56
N ILE A 103 12.37 11.58 12.64
CA ILE A 103 11.49 11.67 11.48
C ILE A 103 12.11 12.56 10.41
N ASP A 104 12.54 13.75 10.79
CA ASP A 104 13.04 14.77 9.86
C ASP A 104 14.41 14.40 9.25
N SER A 105 15.26 13.70 10.01
CA SER A 105 16.55 13.18 9.52
C SER A 105 16.41 11.89 8.69
N GLY A 106 15.24 11.26 8.70
CA GLY A 106 15.05 9.93 8.10
C GLY A 106 15.66 8.77 8.90
N THR A 107 16.16 9.03 10.13
CA THR A 107 16.67 7.98 11.01
C THR A 107 15.52 7.10 11.49
N ARG A 108 15.75 5.81 11.59
CA ARG A 108 14.76 4.83 12.06
C ARG A 108 15.25 4.13 13.31
N PRO A 109 14.36 3.80 14.26
CA PRO A 109 14.75 3.11 15.49
C PRO A 109 15.07 1.63 15.21
N ASP A 110 15.75 1.00 16.14
CA ASP A 110 15.96 -0.45 16.11
C ASP A 110 14.62 -1.19 16.04
N GLY A 111 14.55 -2.22 15.19
CA GLY A 111 13.32 -2.98 14.93
C GLY A 111 12.40 -2.37 13.87
N TYR A 112 12.75 -1.22 13.30
CA TYR A 112 12.07 -0.70 12.10
C TYR A 112 12.60 -1.45 10.86
N GLU A 113 11.71 -1.98 10.03
CA GLU A 113 12.10 -2.73 8.83
C GLU A 113 12.84 -1.84 7.82
N ASP A 114 14.03 -2.26 7.42
CA ASP A 114 14.83 -1.51 6.45
C ASP A 114 14.33 -1.69 4.99
N ASP A 115 14.89 -0.90 4.08
CA ASP A 115 14.46 -0.90 2.69
C ASP A 115 14.82 -2.21 1.97
N VAL A 116 15.91 -2.88 2.36
CA VAL A 116 16.35 -4.14 1.72
C VAL A 116 15.37 -5.25 2.08
N ALA A 117 15.09 -5.45 3.37
CA ALA A 117 14.15 -6.46 3.85
C ALA A 117 12.74 -6.27 3.26
N LEU A 118 12.28 -5.00 3.22
CA LEU A 118 10.98 -4.67 2.61
C LEU A 118 10.97 -5.05 1.12
N MET A 119 12.00 -4.64 0.35
CA MET A 119 12.03 -4.88 -1.10
C MET A 119 12.23 -6.33 -1.46
N ASP A 120 12.98 -7.09 -0.68
CA ASP A 120 13.17 -8.53 -0.88
C ASP A 120 11.81 -9.26 -0.80
N ARG A 121 11.06 -9.10 0.31
CA ARG A 121 9.76 -9.77 0.44
C ARG A 121 8.71 -9.28 -0.56
N VAL A 122 8.64 -7.96 -0.81
CA VAL A 122 7.70 -7.40 -1.79
C VAL A 122 8.03 -7.90 -3.20
N GLY A 123 9.30 -7.96 -3.57
CA GLY A 123 9.75 -8.52 -4.85
C GLY A 123 9.31 -9.97 -5.05
N GLU A 124 9.43 -10.80 -4.01
CA GLU A 124 8.94 -12.19 -4.00
C GLU A 124 7.42 -12.26 -4.24
N ALA A 125 6.63 -11.43 -3.51
CA ALA A 125 5.17 -11.38 -3.69
C ALA A 125 4.79 -10.96 -5.12
N LEU A 126 5.39 -9.89 -5.62
CA LEU A 126 5.14 -9.40 -6.98
C LEU A 126 5.51 -10.43 -8.04
N GLY A 127 6.63 -11.13 -7.88
CA GLY A 127 7.04 -12.24 -8.76
C GLY A 127 5.99 -13.34 -8.80
N ARG A 128 5.45 -13.77 -7.64
CA ARG A 128 4.36 -14.76 -7.57
C ARG A 128 3.08 -14.30 -8.25
N ILE A 129 2.74 -13.01 -8.12
CA ILE A 129 1.53 -12.45 -8.72
C ILE A 129 1.69 -12.35 -10.23
N VAL A 130 2.80 -11.80 -10.72
CA VAL A 130 3.08 -11.68 -12.16
C VAL A 130 3.07 -13.03 -12.85
N ALA A 131 3.65 -14.07 -12.22
CA ALA A 131 3.71 -15.42 -12.79
C ALA A 131 2.33 -16.05 -13.09
N ARG A 132 1.26 -15.54 -12.47
CA ARG A 132 -0.12 -16.00 -12.66
C ARG A 132 -1.02 -14.96 -13.34
N THR A 133 -0.48 -13.81 -13.73
CA THR A 133 -1.22 -12.72 -14.39
C THR A 133 -0.96 -12.78 -15.90
N GLU A 134 -2.01 -12.85 -16.69
CA GLU A 134 -1.92 -12.83 -18.15
C GLU A 134 -2.06 -11.42 -18.72
N SER A 135 -2.91 -10.59 -18.12
CA SER A 135 -3.20 -9.23 -18.56
C SER A 135 -2.96 -8.20 -17.46
N GLU A 136 -3.96 -7.88 -16.64
CA GLU A 136 -3.90 -6.87 -15.59
C GLU A 136 -4.45 -7.41 -14.26
N ALA A 137 -3.68 -7.23 -13.17
CA ALA A 137 -4.12 -7.57 -11.83
C ALA A 137 -4.07 -6.35 -10.90
N LEU A 138 -5.00 -6.32 -9.94
CA LEU A 138 -5.02 -5.33 -8.87
C LEU A 138 -4.33 -5.89 -7.62
N VAL A 139 -3.47 -5.10 -7.01
CA VAL A 139 -2.79 -5.43 -5.75
C VAL A 139 -3.11 -4.35 -4.72
N VAL A 140 -3.83 -4.71 -3.66
CA VAL A 140 -4.13 -3.76 -2.57
C VAL A 140 -3.10 -3.93 -1.46
N THR A 141 -2.34 -2.88 -1.23
CA THR A 141 -1.22 -2.87 -0.29
C THR A 141 -1.15 -1.55 0.48
N HIS A 142 0.03 -1.04 0.77
CA HIS A 142 0.28 0.07 1.70
C HIS A 142 1.19 1.13 1.09
N ALA A 143 1.18 2.32 1.71
CA ALA A 143 2.01 3.43 1.24
C ALA A 143 3.51 3.13 1.30
N GLY A 144 3.99 2.51 2.38
CA GLY A 144 5.42 2.19 2.54
C GLY A 144 5.94 1.21 1.49
N VAL A 145 5.09 0.28 1.03
CA VAL A 145 5.42 -0.63 -0.09
C VAL A 145 5.58 0.15 -1.39
N ILE A 146 4.63 1.04 -1.70
CA ILE A 146 4.67 1.85 -2.94
C ILE A 146 5.89 2.79 -2.90
N TYR A 147 6.14 3.47 -1.78
CA TYR A 147 7.32 4.33 -1.61
C TYR A 147 8.64 3.56 -1.76
N GLY A 148 8.70 2.34 -1.21
CA GLY A 148 9.89 1.50 -1.34
C GLY A 148 10.20 1.16 -2.80
N LEU A 149 9.20 0.76 -3.57
CA LEU A 149 9.32 0.48 -5.00
C LEU A 149 9.74 1.71 -5.81
N GLU A 150 9.10 2.85 -5.56
CA GLU A 150 9.43 4.10 -6.23
C GLU A 150 10.86 4.55 -5.91
N LYS A 151 11.27 4.48 -4.64
CA LYS A 151 12.63 4.78 -4.20
C LYS A 151 13.67 3.85 -4.85
N ALA A 152 13.39 2.55 -4.92
CA ALA A 152 14.28 1.57 -5.56
C ALA A 152 14.46 1.85 -7.06
N CYS A 153 13.48 2.46 -7.71
CA CYS A 153 13.54 2.88 -9.12
C CYS A 153 14.06 4.32 -9.30
N GLY A 154 14.48 5.00 -8.24
CA GLY A 154 15.03 6.36 -8.31
C GLY A 154 13.99 7.48 -8.45
N GLU A 155 12.71 7.20 -8.21
CA GLU A 155 11.65 8.21 -8.24
C GLU A 155 11.75 9.15 -7.03
N PRO A 156 11.47 10.44 -7.22
CA PRO A 156 11.40 11.38 -6.11
C PRO A 156 10.21 11.02 -5.21
N TRP A 157 10.41 11.22 -3.90
CA TRP A 157 9.32 11.02 -2.95
C TRP A 157 8.12 11.90 -3.29
N THR A 158 6.97 11.30 -3.44
CA THR A 158 5.70 11.98 -3.62
C THR A 158 4.63 11.21 -2.86
N ARG A 159 3.81 11.93 -2.12
CA ARG A 159 2.79 11.35 -1.26
C ARG A 159 1.82 10.45 -2.05
N VAL A 160 1.46 9.29 -1.47
CA VAL A 160 0.46 8.36 -1.99
C VAL A 160 -0.80 8.45 -1.11
N ALA A 161 -1.89 9.03 -1.65
CA ALA A 161 -3.19 9.11 -0.98
C ALA A 161 -3.81 7.71 -0.75
N ASN A 162 -4.82 7.61 0.12
CA ASN A 162 -5.62 6.39 0.20
C ASN A 162 -6.27 6.10 -1.17
N LEU A 163 -6.29 4.85 -1.59
CA LEU A 163 -6.71 4.37 -2.92
C LEU A 163 -5.86 4.86 -4.11
N ALA A 164 -4.96 5.82 -3.91
CA ALA A 164 -3.97 6.14 -4.93
C ALA A 164 -2.94 5.00 -5.06
N GLY A 165 -2.29 4.95 -6.21
CA GLY A 165 -1.36 3.87 -6.49
C GLY A 165 -0.47 4.09 -7.70
N ARG A 166 0.15 3.01 -8.13
CA ARG A 166 1.12 3.00 -9.23
C ARG A 166 0.96 1.75 -10.08
N TRP A 167 0.99 1.90 -11.40
CA TRP A 167 1.15 0.80 -12.31
C TRP A 167 2.58 0.26 -12.25
N LEU A 168 2.69 -1.04 -12.32
CA LEU A 168 3.94 -1.76 -12.53
C LEU A 168 3.83 -2.54 -13.85
N GLU A 169 4.87 -2.45 -14.66
CA GLU A 169 4.95 -3.08 -15.96
C GLU A 169 6.11 -4.08 -15.94
N TRP A 170 5.85 -5.30 -16.38
CA TRP A 170 6.85 -6.35 -16.40
C TRP A 170 7.28 -6.63 -17.82
N SER A 171 8.55 -6.33 -18.17
CA SER A 171 9.10 -6.55 -19.47
C SER A 171 10.48 -7.21 -19.37
N ASP A 172 10.65 -8.33 -20.08
CA ASP A 172 11.92 -9.06 -20.17
C ASP A 172 12.55 -9.44 -18.79
N GLY A 173 11.70 -9.72 -17.81
CA GLY A 173 12.14 -10.04 -16.46
C GLY A 173 12.49 -8.82 -15.60
N VAL A 174 12.29 -7.60 -16.11
CA VAL A 174 12.56 -6.35 -15.41
C VAL A 174 11.25 -5.67 -15.03
N LEU A 175 11.14 -5.27 -13.77
CA LEU A 175 10.04 -4.45 -13.26
C LEU A 175 10.27 -2.98 -13.63
N GLY A 176 9.33 -2.39 -14.37
CA GLY A 176 9.28 -0.96 -14.67
C GLY A 176 8.13 -0.28 -13.93
N LEU A 177 8.30 1.01 -13.63
CA LEU A 177 7.23 1.84 -13.08
C LEU A 177 6.43 2.48 -14.21
N GLY A 178 5.14 2.21 -14.22
CA GLY A 178 4.16 2.91 -15.04
C GLY A 178 3.64 4.21 -14.37
N PRO A 179 2.54 4.80 -14.85
CA PRO A 179 1.97 6.01 -14.27
C PRO A 179 1.39 5.78 -12.88
N ARG A 180 1.37 6.85 -12.08
CA ARG A 180 0.56 6.92 -10.85
C ARG A 180 -0.91 7.07 -11.22
N VAL A 181 -1.79 6.59 -10.34
CA VAL A 181 -3.25 6.73 -10.45
C VAL A 181 -3.85 7.22 -9.14
N GLU A 182 -4.88 8.05 -9.27
CA GLU A 182 -5.68 8.54 -8.15
C GLU A 182 -7.16 8.37 -8.55
N PRO A 183 -7.75 7.19 -8.31
CA PRO A 183 -9.11 6.89 -8.73
C PRO A 183 -10.15 7.81 -8.10
N ILE A 184 -9.86 8.32 -6.89
CA ILE A 184 -10.72 9.26 -6.17
C ILE A 184 -9.97 10.56 -5.87
N PRO A 185 -10.48 11.73 -6.34
CA PRO A 185 -9.79 13.02 -6.17
C PRO A 185 -9.62 13.48 -4.71
N ASP A 186 -10.46 13.01 -3.81
CA ASP A 186 -10.53 13.43 -2.40
C ASP A 186 -9.83 12.49 -1.42
N GLY A 187 -8.83 11.77 -1.85
CA GLY A 187 -7.97 11.02 -0.95
C GLY A 187 -7.26 11.94 0.02
N THR A 188 -7.97 12.53 0.99
CA THR A 188 -7.30 13.26 2.07
C THR A 188 -6.42 12.31 2.84
N VAL A 189 -5.14 12.57 2.75
CA VAL A 189 -4.11 11.86 3.49
C VAL A 189 -3.83 12.70 4.73
N PRO A 190 -3.84 12.14 5.92
CA PRO A 190 -3.27 12.82 7.08
C PRO A 190 -1.79 13.16 6.82
N ASP A 191 -1.32 14.30 7.33
CA ASP A 191 0.06 14.82 7.13
C ASP A 191 1.16 14.01 7.84
N LEU A 192 1.05 12.70 7.91
CA LEU A 192 1.76 11.88 8.90
C LEU A 192 2.63 10.76 8.35
N LEU A 193 2.97 10.83 7.09
CA LEU A 193 4.03 9.95 6.54
C LEU A 193 5.17 10.75 5.98
#